data_6944f6b5366668e1fac16ff06b3ac47e
#
_entry.id   6944f6b5366668e1fac16ff06b3ac47e
#
_cell.length_a   1.000
_cell.length_b   1.000
_cell.length_c   1.000
_cell.angle_alpha   90.00
_cell.angle_beta   90.00
_cell.angle_gamma   90.00
#
_symmetry.space_group_name_H-M   'P 1'
#
loop_
_entity.id
_entity.type
_entity.pdbx_description
1 polymer ?
#
loop_
_entity_poly.entity_id
_entity_poly.type
_entity_poly.pdbx_seq_one_letter_code
_entity_poly.pdbx_strand_id
1 'polypeptide(L)'
;MMQRVEHWMRRGVTGLVIPMPLLLLYALAPAEVVMTVVAVLFVVHCLLCRDWGWLRQAWVVVAALLCGDVVVASGVMGGIHAGVQALCFVRYFLFVAALQVWILPDARTRRMLGQAYAAVAVWLVAGCWQQYLCGRNFMGYGRWADGALLGPLWAPRAGHALVMTALPTLFPLAMTLSMREGRRGRTMAAAILMGLMLTMVLVAQRMPLLHFLMAMGIVGVLIPRLRGGMLVAAGLGAVGVVLSPLLAPQAYQKLVVNFIAHLHGFADSPYGMLFIRAGVMIWRHPWLGLGFDGFRHACPDPAYFHGLPWLGVAEGTHGGAAGCNLHPHNYYLLIGTMGGLPAIGLYVALVLCWLRVACTDLSPARDPGRMMLAITCFLVFWPIQSSSSFLTQPTAGWLFMAVGWALAASPVTNRLQRVGAGG
;
A
#
# COMPACT_ATOMS: atom_id res chain seq x y z
N MET A 1 -6.93 12.40 37.43
CA MET A 1 -8.02 12.50 36.46
C MET A 1 -7.48 12.35 35.03
N MET A 2 -6.46 13.09 34.62
CA MET A 2 -5.89 13.11 33.28
C MET A 2 -5.40 11.73 32.76
N GLN A 3 -4.65 10.96 33.59
CA GLN A 3 -4.21 9.60 33.25
C GLN A 3 -5.37 8.60 32.98
N ARG A 4 -6.50 8.77 33.69
CA ARG A 4 -7.69 7.93 33.41
C ARG A 4 -8.32 8.28 32.07
N VAL A 5 -8.41 9.57 31.73
CA VAL A 5 -8.96 10.03 30.44
C VAL A 5 -8.09 9.52 29.29
N GLU A 6 -6.77 9.68 29.41
CA GLU A 6 -5.82 9.17 28.41
C GLU A 6 -5.94 7.66 28.22
N HIS A 7 -6.01 6.90 29.31
CA HIS A 7 -6.16 5.45 29.25
C HIS A 7 -7.45 5.01 28.52
N TRP A 8 -8.59 5.65 28.83
CA TRP A 8 -9.85 5.35 28.15
C TRP A 8 -9.82 5.77 26.68
N MET A 9 -9.26 6.94 26.37
CA MET A 9 -9.11 7.43 25.01
C MET A 9 -8.25 6.47 24.18
N ARG A 10 -7.10 6.05 24.71
CA ARG A 10 -6.21 5.08 24.05
C ARG A 10 -6.89 3.73 23.83
N ARG A 11 -7.64 3.22 24.81
CA ARG A 11 -8.42 1.97 24.66
C ARG A 11 -9.50 2.09 23.58
N GLY A 12 -10.25 3.18 23.57
CA GLY A 12 -11.27 3.44 22.55
C GLY A 12 -10.67 3.47 21.15
N VAL A 13 -9.59 4.25 20.96
CA VAL A 13 -8.88 4.35 19.67
C VAL A 13 -8.28 3.02 19.24
N THR A 14 -7.70 2.24 20.17
CA THR A 14 -7.21 0.88 19.87
C THR A 14 -8.35 -0.01 19.37
N GLY A 15 -9.54 0.07 20.02
CA GLY A 15 -10.74 -0.64 19.60
C GLY A 15 -11.21 -0.28 18.19
N LEU A 16 -10.96 0.95 17.72
CA LEU A 16 -11.27 1.39 16.36
C LEU A 16 -10.22 0.91 15.34
N VAL A 17 -8.94 0.86 15.73
CA VAL A 17 -7.81 0.51 14.84
C VAL A 17 -7.71 -0.99 14.58
N ILE A 18 -7.99 -1.84 15.57
CA ILE A 18 -7.88 -3.30 15.42
C ILE A 18 -8.78 -3.85 14.30
N PRO A 19 -10.07 -3.46 14.16
CA PRO A 19 -10.93 -3.93 13.09
C PRO A 19 -10.69 -3.27 11.72
N MET A 20 -9.76 -2.30 11.61
CA MET A 20 -9.48 -1.60 10.35
C MET A 20 -9.29 -2.52 9.14
N PRO A 21 -8.56 -3.67 9.22
CA PRO A 21 -8.42 -4.56 8.07
C PRO A 21 -9.77 -5.05 7.51
N LEU A 22 -10.75 -5.29 8.39
CA LEU A 22 -12.09 -5.69 7.98
C LEU A 22 -12.89 -4.51 7.40
N LEU A 23 -12.78 -3.34 8.01
CA LEU A 23 -13.42 -2.11 7.49
C LEU A 23 -12.90 -1.77 6.09
N LEU A 24 -11.60 -1.93 5.84
CA LEU A 24 -10.99 -1.69 4.52
C LEU A 24 -11.46 -2.66 3.44
N LEU A 25 -12.00 -3.82 3.82
CA LEU A 25 -12.65 -4.74 2.87
C LEU A 25 -14.10 -4.35 2.56
N TYR A 26 -14.90 -3.99 3.59
CA TYR A 26 -16.35 -3.97 3.49
C TYR A 26 -17.00 -2.63 3.80
N ALA A 27 -16.30 -1.71 4.47
CA ALA A 27 -16.88 -0.47 4.99
C ALA A 27 -15.92 0.72 4.81
N LEU A 28 -15.73 1.15 3.55
CA LEU A 28 -14.71 2.13 3.19
C LEU A 28 -14.95 3.51 3.83
N ALA A 29 -16.21 3.97 3.88
CA ALA A 29 -16.55 5.24 4.54
C ALA A 29 -16.31 5.18 6.06
N PRO A 30 -16.75 4.15 6.81
CA PRO A 30 -16.33 3.95 8.19
C PRO A 30 -14.81 3.89 8.39
N ALA A 31 -14.06 3.25 7.50
CA ALA A 31 -12.59 3.22 7.59
C ALA A 31 -11.99 4.64 7.50
N GLU A 32 -12.50 5.48 6.59
CA GLU A 32 -12.07 6.88 6.44
C GLU A 32 -12.40 7.70 7.70
N VAL A 33 -13.60 7.52 8.25
CA VAL A 33 -14.02 8.16 9.51
C VAL A 33 -13.09 7.74 10.66
N VAL A 34 -12.77 6.46 10.79
CA VAL A 34 -11.85 5.96 11.83
C VAL A 34 -10.49 6.62 11.71
N MET A 35 -9.91 6.70 10.51
CA MET A 35 -8.60 7.35 10.31
C MET A 35 -8.63 8.82 10.73
N THR A 36 -9.69 9.53 10.37
CA THR A 36 -9.87 10.94 10.72
C THR A 36 -10.06 11.12 12.23
N VAL A 37 -10.91 10.31 12.86
CA VAL A 37 -11.14 10.34 14.31
C VAL A 37 -9.85 10.04 15.08
N VAL A 38 -9.09 9.03 14.65
CA VAL A 38 -7.79 8.72 15.27
C VAL A 38 -6.83 9.88 15.16
N ALA A 39 -6.73 10.53 13.99
CA ALA A 39 -5.87 11.69 13.78
C ALA A 39 -6.26 12.86 14.69
N VAL A 40 -7.57 13.17 14.80
CA VAL A 40 -8.08 14.24 15.67
C VAL A 40 -7.82 13.92 17.14
N LEU A 41 -8.14 12.71 17.61
CA LEU A 41 -7.93 12.29 18.99
C LEU A 41 -6.44 12.25 19.35
N PHE A 42 -5.57 11.97 18.39
CA PHE A 42 -4.12 12.08 18.59
C PHE A 42 -3.67 13.52 18.84
N VAL A 43 -4.19 14.49 18.08
CA VAL A 43 -3.92 15.92 18.34
C VAL A 43 -4.43 16.31 19.72
N VAL A 44 -5.65 15.89 20.10
CA VAL A 44 -6.20 16.12 21.46
C VAL A 44 -5.29 15.50 22.53
N HIS A 45 -4.81 14.27 22.32
CA HIS A 45 -3.84 13.63 23.21
C HIS A 45 -2.57 14.47 23.37
N CYS A 46 -1.98 14.92 22.25
CA CYS A 46 -0.77 15.75 22.27
C CYS A 46 -0.98 17.07 23.03
N LEU A 47 -2.15 17.71 22.88
CA LEU A 47 -2.51 18.93 23.61
C LEU A 47 -2.64 18.67 25.12
N LEU A 48 -3.33 17.59 25.51
CA LEU A 48 -3.57 17.25 26.91
C LEU A 48 -2.30 16.80 27.63
N CYS A 49 -1.48 15.97 26.98
CA CYS A 49 -0.28 15.38 27.56
C CYS A 49 1.00 16.20 27.28
N ARG A 50 0.90 17.25 26.45
CA ARG A 50 2.02 18.05 25.98
C ARG A 50 3.12 17.23 25.30
N ASP A 51 2.74 16.11 24.67
CA ASP A 51 3.66 15.20 23.98
C ASP A 51 3.83 15.60 22.51
N TRP A 52 4.83 16.44 22.25
CA TRP A 52 5.17 16.93 20.91
C TRP A 52 6.52 16.40 20.42
N GLY A 53 7.13 15.45 21.12
CA GLY A 53 8.45 14.90 20.79
C GLY A 53 8.50 14.25 19.40
N TRP A 54 7.39 13.73 18.91
CA TRP A 54 7.26 13.12 17.59
C TRP A 54 7.46 14.10 16.43
N LEU A 55 7.22 15.40 16.62
CA LEU A 55 7.43 16.44 15.60
C LEU A 55 8.90 16.58 15.17
N ARG A 56 9.85 16.14 16.01
CA ARG A 56 11.30 16.22 15.72
C ARG A 56 11.78 15.12 14.78
N GLN A 57 10.91 14.18 14.38
CA GLN A 57 11.28 13.12 13.46
C GLN A 57 11.41 13.66 12.03
N ALA A 58 12.48 13.26 11.32
CA ALA A 58 12.73 13.72 9.96
C ALA A 58 11.57 13.48 9.01
N TRP A 59 10.92 12.31 9.08
CA TRP A 59 9.78 12.02 8.24
C TRP A 59 8.58 12.96 8.47
N VAL A 60 8.38 13.43 9.71
CA VAL A 60 7.30 14.37 10.05
C VAL A 60 7.57 15.73 9.44
N VAL A 61 8.82 16.20 9.52
CA VAL A 61 9.23 17.47 8.90
C VAL A 61 9.04 17.41 7.38
N VAL A 62 9.48 16.31 6.74
CA VAL A 62 9.33 16.14 5.30
C VAL A 62 7.85 16.03 4.91
N ALA A 63 7.02 15.32 5.70
CA ALA A 63 5.58 15.25 5.47
C ALA A 63 4.91 16.61 5.60
N ALA A 64 5.31 17.42 6.58
CA ALA A 64 4.80 18.78 6.74
C ALA A 64 5.16 19.68 5.55
N LEU A 65 6.40 19.59 5.05
CA LEU A 65 6.85 20.33 3.87
C LEU A 65 6.06 19.87 2.62
N LEU A 66 5.85 18.56 2.44
CA LEU A 66 5.04 18.01 1.34
C LEU A 66 3.58 18.50 1.41
N CYS A 67 2.97 18.47 2.59
CA CYS A 67 1.62 19.00 2.78
C CYS A 67 1.56 20.51 2.49
N GLY A 68 2.55 21.26 2.96
CA GLY A 68 2.65 22.70 2.70
C GLY A 68 2.77 23.02 1.21
N ASP A 69 3.63 22.29 0.49
CA ASP A 69 3.80 22.42 -0.95
C ASP A 69 2.48 22.17 -1.70
N VAL A 70 1.82 21.04 -1.41
CA VAL A 70 0.53 20.69 -2.05
C VAL A 70 -0.57 21.69 -1.70
N VAL A 71 -0.62 22.20 -0.47
CA VAL A 71 -1.60 23.24 -0.05
C VAL A 71 -1.37 24.55 -0.81
N VAL A 72 -0.12 25.00 -0.89
CA VAL A 72 0.26 26.22 -1.63
C VAL A 72 -0.05 26.07 -3.11
N ALA A 73 0.40 24.95 -3.72
CA ALA A 73 0.10 24.66 -5.13
C ALA A 73 -1.42 24.65 -5.39
N SER A 74 -2.19 24.01 -4.53
CA SER A 74 -3.65 23.94 -4.66
C SER A 74 -4.32 25.32 -4.50
N GLY A 75 -3.83 26.12 -3.56
CA GLY A 75 -4.33 27.49 -3.35
C GLY A 75 -4.06 28.41 -4.54
N VAL A 76 -2.88 28.28 -5.15
CA VAL A 76 -2.48 29.08 -6.32
C VAL A 76 -3.23 28.64 -7.58
N MET A 77 -3.31 27.32 -7.83
CA MET A 77 -3.87 26.77 -9.07
C MET A 77 -5.41 26.63 -9.05
N GLY A 78 -5.99 26.32 -7.90
CA GLY A 78 -7.43 26.04 -7.74
C GLY A 78 -8.17 26.95 -6.76
N GLY A 79 -7.49 27.97 -6.22
CA GLY A 79 -8.07 28.90 -5.25
C GLY A 79 -8.20 28.33 -3.84
N ILE A 80 -8.75 29.17 -2.94
CA ILE A 80 -8.80 28.86 -1.49
C ILE A 80 -9.52 27.55 -1.18
N HIS A 81 -10.56 27.21 -1.93
CA HIS A 81 -11.32 25.97 -1.73
C HIS A 81 -10.46 24.72 -1.99
N ALA A 82 -9.69 24.72 -3.06
CA ALA A 82 -8.75 23.63 -3.37
C ALA A 82 -7.63 23.52 -2.31
N GLY A 83 -7.12 24.67 -1.82
CA GLY A 83 -6.16 24.70 -0.72
C GLY A 83 -6.71 24.08 0.57
N VAL A 84 -7.96 24.39 0.93
CA VAL A 84 -8.63 23.78 2.10
C VAL A 84 -8.84 22.27 1.91
N GLN A 85 -9.21 21.82 0.72
CA GLN A 85 -9.29 20.39 0.42
C GLN A 85 -7.93 19.70 0.56
N ALA A 86 -6.87 20.33 0.05
CA ALA A 86 -5.50 19.82 0.19
C ALA A 86 -5.05 19.69 1.67
N LEU A 87 -5.51 20.59 2.54
CA LEU A 87 -5.20 20.53 3.97
C LEU A 87 -5.72 19.24 4.62
N CYS A 88 -6.80 18.65 4.12
CA CYS A 88 -7.31 17.38 4.60
C CYS A 88 -6.31 16.22 4.40
N PHE A 89 -5.31 16.38 3.54
CA PHE A 89 -4.24 15.39 3.35
C PHE A 89 -3.41 15.15 4.62
N VAL A 90 -3.24 16.18 5.46
CA VAL A 90 -2.48 16.13 6.72
C VAL A 90 -2.97 15.01 7.65
N ARG A 91 -4.28 14.66 7.65
CA ARG A 91 -4.85 13.64 8.53
C ARG A 91 -4.18 12.27 8.40
N TYR A 92 -3.72 11.91 7.21
CA TYR A 92 -3.05 10.62 6.99
C TYR A 92 -1.70 10.54 7.70
N PHE A 93 -0.95 11.63 7.73
CA PHE A 93 0.34 11.69 8.44
C PHE A 93 0.15 11.76 9.96
N LEU A 94 -0.87 12.46 10.43
CA LEU A 94 -1.29 12.43 11.84
C LEU A 94 -1.72 11.02 12.26
N PHE A 95 -2.42 10.29 11.41
CA PHE A 95 -2.78 8.90 11.65
C PHE A 95 -1.54 8.00 11.76
N VAL A 96 -0.56 8.15 10.86
CA VAL A 96 0.72 7.42 10.95
C VAL A 96 1.44 7.74 12.26
N ALA A 97 1.51 9.02 12.65
CA ALA A 97 2.13 9.43 13.92
C ALA A 97 1.38 8.82 15.12
N ALA A 98 0.05 8.86 15.12
CA ALA A 98 -0.78 8.23 16.15
C ALA A 98 -0.48 6.73 16.29
N LEU A 99 -0.41 6.01 15.17
CA LEU A 99 -0.05 4.60 15.16
C LEU A 99 1.36 4.38 15.70
N GLN A 100 2.34 5.18 15.26
CA GLN A 100 3.73 5.03 15.62
C GLN A 100 3.97 5.24 17.11
N VAL A 101 3.54 6.40 17.68
CA VAL A 101 3.99 6.80 19.02
C VAL A 101 2.95 6.60 20.11
N TRP A 102 1.67 6.46 19.76
CA TRP A 102 0.59 6.39 20.75
C TRP A 102 -0.09 5.02 20.85
N ILE A 103 -0.49 4.41 19.71
CA ILE A 103 -1.36 3.22 19.68
C ILE A 103 -0.55 1.92 19.65
N LEU A 104 0.41 1.81 18.70
CA LEU A 104 1.14 0.57 18.41
C LEU A 104 2.54 0.44 19.06
N PRO A 105 3.04 1.33 19.94
CA PRO A 105 4.26 1.03 20.71
C PRO A 105 4.12 -0.22 21.57
N ASP A 106 2.90 -0.51 22.05
CA ASP A 106 2.62 -1.71 22.86
C ASP A 106 2.66 -2.99 21.99
N ALA A 107 3.48 -3.97 22.44
CA ALA A 107 3.66 -5.23 21.72
C ALA A 107 2.37 -6.09 21.68
N ARG A 108 1.52 -5.99 22.71
CA ARG A 108 0.23 -6.70 22.77
C ARG A 108 -0.70 -6.16 21.68
N THR A 109 -0.80 -4.83 21.56
CA THR A 109 -1.64 -4.17 20.55
C THR A 109 -1.16 -4.52 19.14
N ARG A 110 0.17 -4.51 18.88
CA ARG A 110 0.72 -4.97 17.59
C ARG A 110 0.39 -6.43 17.30
N ARG A 111 0.40 -7.31 18.31
CA ARG A 111 0.03 -8.71 18.15
C ARG A 111 -1.46 -8.87 17.80
N MET A 112 -2.34 -8.14 18.49
CA MET A 112 -3.79 -8.15 18.18
C MET A 112 -4.05 -7.67 16.75
N LEU A 113 -3.40 -6.59 16.32
CA LEU A 113 -3.49 -6.11 14.95
C LEU A 113 -3.00 -7.16 13.95
N GLY A 114 -1.85 -7.79 14.22
CA GLY A 114 -1.31 -8.87 13.39
C GLY A 114 -2.27 -10.06 13.28
N GLN A 115 -2.95 -10.43 14.36
CA GLN A 115 -3.97 -11.49 14.34
C GLN A 115 -5.18 -11.10 13.48
N ALA A 116 -5.65 -9.84 13.56
CA ALA A 116 -6.73 -9.34 12.72
C ALA A 116 -6.33 -9.37 11.22
N TYR A 117 -5.11 -8.92 10.90
CA TYR A 117 -4.57 -9.00 9.53
C TYR A 117 -4.45 -10.45 9.04
N ALA A 118 -3.95 -11.37 9.88
CA ALA A 118 -3.83 -12.79 9.53
C ALA A 118 -5.21 -13.42 9.28
N ALA A 119 -6.19 -13.12 10.12
CA ALA A 119 -7.57 -13.60 9.93
C ALA A 119 -8.16 -13.12 8.61
N VAL A 120 -7.96 -11.84 8.27
CA VAL A 120 -8.38 -11.26 6.99
C VAL A 120 -7.64 -11.90 5.82
N ALA A 121 -6.33 -12.17 5.93
CA ALA A 121 -5.58 -12.86 4.88
C ALA A 121 -6.13 -14.27 4.63
N VAL A 122 -6.40 -15.04 5.69
CA VAL A 122 -7.01 -16.38 5.57
C VAL A 122 -8.40 -16.31 4.95
N TRP A 123 -9.21 -15.34 5.36
CA TRP A 123 -10.53 -15.09 4.78
C TRP A 123 -10.48 -14.78 3.28
N LEU A 124 -9.53 -13.94 2.85
CA LEU A 124 -9.32 -13.61 1.45
C LEU A 124 -8.89 -14.84 0.65
N VAL A 125 -7.95 -15.64 1.18
CA VAL A 125 -7.54 -16.90 0.54
C VAL A 125 -8.73 -17.84 0.38
N ALA A 126 -9.46 -18.10 1.47
CA ALA A 126 -10.63 -18.98 1.45
C ALA A 126 -11.70 -18.51 0.44
N GLY A 127 -11.98 -17.20 0.41
CA GLY A 127 -12.95 -16.62 -0.53
C GLY A 127 -12.50 -16.68 -1.99
N CYS A 128 -11.19 -16.55 -2.27
CA CYS A 128 -10.67 -16.72 -3.62
C CYS A 128 -10.79 -18.17 -4.10
N TRP A 129 -10.45 -19.14 -3.25
CA TRP A 129 -10.60 -20.55 -3.59
C TRP A 129 -12.06 -20.97 -3.71
N GLN A 130 -12.92 -20.49 -2.82
CA GLN A 130 -14.37 -20.72 -2.91
C GLN A 130 -14.94 -20.19 -4.23
N GLN A 131 -14.60 -18.95 -4.62
CA GLN A 131 -15.04 -18.38 -5.88
C GLN A 131 -14.48 -19.15 -7.10
N TYR A 132 -13.23 -19.60 -7.02
CA TYR A 132 -12.61 -20.41 -8.10
C TYR A 132 -13.34 -21.73 -8.30
N LEU A 133 -13.66 -22.45 -7.22
CA LEU A 133 -14.29 -23.76 -7.26
C LEU A 133 -15.79 -23.71 -7.60
N CYS A 134 -16.50 -22.70 -7.06
CA CYS A 134 -17.95 -22.56 -7.21
C CYS A 134 -18.39 -21.64 -8.38
N GLY A 135 -17.44 -20.93 -9.02
CA GLY A 135 -17.71 -19.97 -10.08
C GLY A 135 -18.28 -18.63 -9.61
N ARG A 136 -18.84 -18.56 -8.41
CA ARG A 136 -19.37 -17.33 -7.77
C ARG A 136 -18.84 -17.23 -6.35
N ASN A 137 -18.64 -15.99 -5.88
CA ASN A 137 -18.22 -15.76 -4.51
C ASN A 137 -19.40 -15.82 -3.51
N PHE A 138 -19.12 -15.66 -2.19
CA PHE A 138 -20.15 -15.68 -1.13
C PHE A 138 -21.26 -14.62 -1.28
N MET A 139 -20.98 -13.55 -2.05
CA MET A 139 -21.95 -12.49 -2.35
C MET A 139 -22.71 -12.73 -3.68
N GLY A 140 -22.47 -13.86 -4.36
CA GLY A 140 -23.10 -14.20 -5.63
C GLY A 140 -22.43 -13.62 -6.88
N TYR A 141 -21.34 -12.86 -6.75
CA TYR A 141 -20.61 -12.28 -7.87
C TYR A 141 -19.73 -13.32 -8.58
N GLY A 142 -19.76 -13.31 -9.91
CA GLY A 142 -18.81 -14.02 -10.76
C GLY A 142 -17.42 -13.36 -10.76
N ARG A 143 -16.55 -13.78 -11.68
CA ARG A 143 -15.28 -13.12 -11.93
C ARG A 143 -15.51 -11.71 -12.46
N TRP A 144 -14.53 -10.83 -12.27
CA TRP A 144 -14.55 -9.50 -12.89
C TRP A 144 -14.45 -9.62 -14.41
N ALA A 145 -14.88 -8.58 -15.14
CA ALA A 145 -14.91 -8.58 -16.59
C ALA A 145 -13.56 -8.91 -17.26
N ASP A 146 -12.44 -8.59 -16.59
CA ASP A 146 -11.08 -8.91 -17.04
C ASP A 146 -10.55 -10.27 -16.57
N GLY A 147 -11.40 -11.10 -15.98
CA GLY A 147 -11.06 -12.44 -15.49
C GLY A 147 -10.49 -12.52 -14.08
N ALA A 148 -10.29 -11.39 -13.38
CA ALA A 148 -9.78 -11.40 -12.01
C ALA A 148 -10.80 -12.03 -11.04
N LEU A 149 -10.31 -12.79 -10.05
CA LEU A 149 -11.12 -13.18 -8.90
C LEU A 149 -11.36 -11.99 -8.00
N LEU A 150 -12.58 -11.88 -7.50
CA LEU A 150 -12.98 -10.89 -6.49
C LEU A 150 -12.68 -11.39 -5.08
N GLY A 151 -12.54 -12.73 -4.91
CA GLY A 151 -12.53 -13.34 -3.58
C GLY A 151 -13.85 -13.05 -2.85
N PRO A 152 -13.83 -12.79 -1.55
CA PRO A 152 -15.04 -12.48 -0.79
C PRO A 152 -15.53 -11.02 -0.97
N LEU A 153 -15.14 -10.33 -2.05
CA LEU A 153 -15.41 -8.90 -2.26
C LEU A 153 -16.33 -8.69 -3.48
N TRP A 154 -16.83 -7.45 -3.63
CA TRP A 154 -17.64 -7.02 -4.79
C TRP A 154 -16.83 -6.34 -5.90
N ALA A 155 -15.51 -6.11 -5.68
CA ALA A 155 -14.63 -5.43 -6.61
C ALA A 155 -13.26 -6.14 -6.68
N PRO A 156 -12.47 -5.98 -7.76
CA PRO A 156 -11.22 -6.69 -8.00
C PRO A 156 -10.07 -6.16 -7.14
N ARG A 157 -10.19 -6.28 -5.82
CA ARG A 157 -9.25 -5.76 -4.81
C ARG A 157 -8.56 -6.87 -4.01
N ALA A 158 -8.92 -8.14 -4.22
CA ALA A 158 -8.46 -9.26 -3.42
C ALA A 158 -6.92 -9.41 -3.43
N GLY A 159 -6.27 -9.26 -4.57
CA GLY A 159 -4.81 -9.39 -4.67
C GLY A 159 -4.06 -8.31 -3.90
N HIS A 160 -4.47 -7.05 -4.02
CA HIS A 160 -3.87 -5.97 -3.24
C HIS A 160 -4.08 -6.16 -1.73
N ALA A 161 -5.30 -6.51 -1.31
CA ALA A 161 -5.61 -6.79 0.09
C ALA A 161 -4.81 -7.99 0.62
N LEU A 162 -4.58 -9.04 -0.19
CA LEU A 162 -3.72 -10.17 0.15
C LEU A 162 -2.26 -9.74 0.35
N VAL A 163 -1.70 -8.91 -0.54
CA VAL A 163 -0.35 -8.36 -0.35
C VAL A 163 -0.26 -7.63 0.99
N MET A 164 -1.22 -6.73 1.26
CA MET A 164 -1.22 -5.89 2.46
C MET A 164 -1.44 -6.68 3.75
N THR A 165 -2.07 -7.84 3.68
CA THR A 165 -2.38 -8.64 4.87
C THR A 165 -1.47 -9.86 5.04
N ALA A 166 -1.18 -10.60 3.99
CA ALA A 166 -0.40 -11.83 4.05
C ALA A 166 1.10 -11.59 4.19
N LEU A 167 1.66 -10.55 3.53
CA LEU A 167 3.09 -10.26 3.65
C LEU A 167 3.50 -9.93 5.09
N PRO A 168 2.81 -9.05 5.84
CA PRO A 168 3.20 -8.76 7.22
C PRO A 168 2.79 -9.84 8.24
N THR A 169 2.03 -10.87 7.86
CA THR A 169 1.49 -11.87 8.82
C THR A 169 1.78 -13.32 8.46
N LEU A 170 1.18 -13.85 7.40
CA LEU A 170 1.34 -15.27 7.03
C LEU A 170 2.75 -15.57 6.51
N PHE A 171 3.37 -14.61 5.85
CA PHE A 171 4.73 -14.78 5.34
C PHE A 171 5.76 -14.89 6.49
N PRO A 172 5.82 -13.98 7.50
CA PRO A 172 6.72 -14.15 8.64
C PRO A 172 6.38 -15.38 9.50
N LEU A 173 5.11 -15.82 9.53
CA LEU A 173 4.74 -17.08 10.15
C LEU A 173 5.42 -18.26 9.43
N ALA A 174 5.31 -18.32 8.09
CA ALA A 174 5.98 -19.36 7.29
C ALA A 174 7.50 -19.33 7.47
N MET A 175 8.11 -18.13 7.49
CA MET A 175 9.54 -17.98 7.76
C MET A 175 9.93 -18.56 9.14
N THR A 176 9.19 -18.19 10.18
CA THR A 176 9.44 -18.66 11.55
C THR A 176 9.31 -20.18 11.65
N LEU A 177 8.28 -20.77 11.02
CA LEU A 177 8.07 -22.22 10.97
C LEU A 177 9.20 -22.93 10.22
N SER A 178 9.66 -22.35 9.11
CA SER A 178 10.76 -22.91 8.30
C SER A 178 12.11 -22.85 9.02
N MET A 179 12.33 -21.83 9.86
CA MET A 179 13.57 -21.70 10.65
C MET A 179 13.61 -22.59 11.89
N ARG A 180 12.46 -23.10 12.36
CA ARG A 180 12.41 -24.07 13.47
C ARG A 180 12.99 -25.41 13.02
N GLU A 181 13.65 -26.10 13.93
CA GLU A 181 14.13 -27.45 13.68
C GLU A 181 12.93 -28.41 13.56
N GLY A 182 12.92 -29.23 12.51
CA GLY A 182 11.93 -30.28 12.31
C GLY A 182 11.26 -30.27 10.94
N ARG A 183 10.90 -31.47 10.46
CA ARG A 183 10.24 -31.69 9.16
C ARG A 183 8.86 -31.04 9.11
N ARG A 184 8.09 -31.15 10.18
CA ARG A 184 6.70 -30.63 10.26
C ARG A 184 6.64 -29.11 10.05
N GLY A 185 7.53 -28.34 10.71
CA GLY A 185 7.56 -26.88 10.56
C GLY A 185 7.88 -26.47 9.12
N ARG A 186 8.84 -27.11 8.48
CA ARG A 186 9.20 -26.86 7.08
C ARG A 186 8.06 -27.20 6.11
N THR A 187 7.37 -28.32 6.34
CA THR A 187 6.21 -28.71 5.51
C THR A 187 5.08 -27.70 5.64
N MET A 188 4.76 -27.24 6.86
CA MET A 188 3.73 -26.21 7.08
C MET A 188 4.11 -24.88 6.43
N ALA A 189 5.36 -24.46 6.55
CA ALA A 189 5.86 -23.25 5.91
C ALA A 189 5.72 -23.32 4.37
N ALA A 190 6.13 -24.45 3.80
CA ALA A 190 5.99 -24.70 2.37
C ALA A 190 4.50 -24.66 1.94
N ALA A 191 3.62 -25.31 2.69
CA ALA A 191 2.18 -25.31 2.39
C ALA A 191 1.58 -23.89 2.41
N ILE A 192 1.95 -23.04 3.39
CA ILE A 192 1.52 -21.64 3.45
C ILE A 192 2.00 -20.87 2.22
N LEU A 193 3.29 -20.93 1.90
CA LEU A 193 3.87 -20.17 0.79
C LEU A 193 3.32 -20.64 -0.57
N MET A 194 3.16 -21.96 -0.77
CA MET A 194 2.58 -22.52 -1.98
C MET A 194 1.10 -22.14 -2.12
N GLY A 195 0.33 -22.24 -1.04
CA GLY A 195 -1.09 -21.84 -1.03
C GLY A 195 -1.28 -20.35 -1.36
N LEU A 196 -0.44 -19.48 -0.79
CA LEU A 196 -0.45 -18.06 -1.11
C LEU A 196 -0.05 -17.80 -2.56
N MET A 197 1.01 -18.45 -3.06
CA MET A 197 1.45 -18.30 -4.45
C MET A 197 0.37 -18.72 -5.44
N LEU A 198 -0.22 -19.90 -5.26
CA LEU A 198 -1.30 -20.37 -6.12
C LEU A 198 -2.51 -19.44 -6.06
N THR A 199 -2.85 -18.93 -4.88
CA THR A 199 -3.92 -17.94 -4.74
C THR A 199 -3.61 -16.67 -5.54
N MET A 200 -2.37 -16.17 -5.50
CA MET A 200 -1.96 -14.98 -6.27
C MET A 200 -2.09 -15.20 -7.79
N VAL A 201 -1.73 -16.39 -8.28
CA VAL A 201 -1.93 -16.75 -9.71
C VAL A 201 -3.40 -16.77 -10.05
N LEU A 202 -4.26 -17.43 -9.24
CA LEU A 202 -5.71 -17.53 -9.48
C LEU A 202 -6.42 -16.17 -9.41
N VAL A 203 -5.98 -15.26 -8.54
CA VAL A 203 -6.52 -13.90 -8.45
C VAL A 203 -6.29 -13.10 -9.73
N ALA A 204 -5.26 -13.46 -10.50
CA ALA A 204 -4.94 -12.87 -11.80
C ALA A 204 -4.73 -11.34 -11.76
N GLN A 205 -4.10 -10.82 -10.72
CA GLN A 205 -3.70 -9.41 -10.62
C GLN A 205 -2.18 -9.28 -10.70
N ARG A 206 -1.69 -8.62 -11.76
CA ARG A 206 -0.25 -8.58 -12.11
C ARG A 206 0.61 -7.94 -11.02
N MET A 207 0.25 -6.75 -10.54
CA MET A 207 1.05 -6.05 -9.54
C MET A 207 1.10 -6.77 -8.20
N PRO A 208 0.00 -7.28 -7.63
CA PRO A 208 0.04 -8.11 -6.44
C PRO A 208 0.91 -9.37 -6.58
N LEU A 209 0.81 -10.06 -7.72
CA LEU A 209 1.67 -11.23 -8.01
C LEU A 209 3.15 -10.83 -8.07
N LEU A 210 3.47 -9.73 -8.75
CA LEU A 210 4.84 -9.20 -8.83
C LEU A 210 5.37 -8.83 -7.43
N HIS A 211 4.59 -8.12 -6.61
CA HIS A 211 4.99 -7.78 -5.24
C HIS A 211 5.27 -9.03 -4.40
N PHE A 212 4.46 -10.07 -4.57
CA PHE A 212 4.66 -11.32 -3.86
C PHE A 212 5.95 -12.03 -4.30
N LEU A 213 6.24 -12.08 -5.61
CA LEU A 213 7.48 -12.62 -6.16
C LEU A 213 8.70 -11.80 -5.72
N MET A 214 8.61 -10.48 -5.73
CA MET A 214 9.68 -9.60 -5.23
C MET A 214 9.94 -9.84 -3.74
N ALA A 215 8.88 -9.96 -2.92
CA ALA A 215 9.03 -10.30 -1.49
C ALA A 215 9.79 -11.62 -1.31
N MET A 216 9.41 -12.65 -2.06
CA MET A 216 10.10 -13.94 -2.03
C MET A 216 11.57 -13.83 -2.46
N GLY A 217 11.85 -13.07 -3.53
CA GLY A 217 13.22 -12.84 -3.99
C GLY A 217 14.07 -12.13 -2.93
N ILE A 218 13.54 -11.06 -2.32
CA ILE A 218 14.22 -10.30 -1.25
C ILE A 218 14.49 -11.21 -0.05
N VAL A 219 13.50 -12.00 0.41
CA VAL A 219 13.66 -12.94 1.52
C VAL A 219 14.70 -14.01 1.19
N GLY A 220 14.69 -14.56 -0.03
CA GLY A 220 15.66 -15.54 -0.49
C GLY A 220 17.10 -15.00 -0.53
N VAL A 221 17.26 -13.70 -0.84
CA VAL A 221 18.57 -13.03 -0.80
C VAL A 221 19.03 -12.83 0.66
N LEU A 222 18.14 -12.28 1.50
CA LEU A 222 18.48 -11.90 2.88
C LEU A 222 18.62 -13.10 3.82
N ILE A 223 17.91 -14.21 3.57
CA ILE A 223 17.93 -15.42 4.42
C ILE A 223 18.25 -16.65 3.57
N PRO A 224 19.55 -17.00 3.40
CA PRO A 224 19.97 -18.13 2.55
C PRO A 224 19.28 -19.46 2.86
N ARG A 225 18.95 -19.72 4.12
CA ARG A 225 18.24 -20.94 4.55
C ARG A 225 16.85 -21.11 3.94
N LEU A 226 16.22 -20.00 3.50
CA LEU A 226 14.87 -19.99 2.91
C LEU A 226 14.89 -20.07 1.38
N ARG A 227 16.05 -19.95 0.72
CA ARG A 227 16.17 -19.93 -0.75
C ARG A 227 15.48 -21.09 -1.42
N GLY A 228 15.73 -22.30 -0.95
CA GLY A 228 15.12 -23.51 -1.54
C GLY A 228 13.60 -23.46 -1.49
N GLY A 229 13.02 -23.11 -0.33
CA GLY A 229 11.56 -22.98 -0.19
C GLY A 229 10.98 -21.88 -1.07
N MET A 230 11.65 -20.71 -1.20
CA MET A 230 11.21 -19.62 -2.07
C MET A 230 11.28 -20.00 -3.55
N LEU A 231 12.34 -20.69 -3.98
CA LEU A 231 12.49 -21.19 -5.35
C LEU A 231 11.41 -22.22 -5.69
N VAL A 232 11.11 -23.14 -4.78
CA VAL A 232 10.04 -24.14 -4.97
C VAL A 232 8.69 -23.44 -5.11
N ALA A 233 8.37 -22.47 -4.23
CA ALA A 233 7.11 -21.74 -4.31
C ALA A 233 7.02 -20.87 -5.59
N ALA A 234 8.12 -20.23 -6.00
CA ALA A 234 8.18 -19.48 -7.26
C ALA A 234 8.04 -20.41 -8.47
N GLY A 235 8.70 -21.57 -8.46
CA GLY A 235 8.58 -22.60 -9.48
C GLY A 235 7.14 -23.10 -9.62
N LEU A 236 6.45 -23.36 -8.51
CA LEU A 236 5.03 -23.71 -8.52
C LEU A 236 4.15 -22.58 -9.07
N GLY A 237 4.48 -21.33 -8.77
CA GLY A 237 3.81 -20.18 -9.38
C GLY A 237 3.98 -20.17 -10.90
N ALA A 238 5.21 -20.41 -11.39
CA ALA A 238 5.51 -20.51 -12.81
C ALA A 238 4.74 -21.67 -13.48
N VAL A 239 4.75 -22.84 -12.84
CA VAL A 239 3.93 -24.00 -13.30
C VAL A 239 2.44 -23.64 -13.30
N GLY A 240 1.94 -22.96 -12.27
CA GLY A 240 0.57 -22.47 -12.21
C GLY A 240 0.22 -21.53 -13.37
N VAL A 241 1.13 -20.63 -13.74
CA VAL A 241 0.96 -19.76 -14.93
C VAL A 241 1.00 -20.57 -16.21
N VAL A 242 1.91 -21.53 -16.36
CA VAL A 242 1.99 -22.41 -17.55
C VAL A 242 0.74 -23.28 -17.70
N LEU A 243 0.20 -23.80 -16.59
CA LEU A 243 -1.02 -24.62 -16.60
C LEU A 243 -2.31 -23.79 -16.63
N SER A 244 -2.22 -22.47 -16.44
CA SER A 244 -3.41 -21.61 -16.37
C SER A 244 -4.28 -21.58 -17.64
N PRO A 245 -3.78 -21.83 -18.89
CA PRO A 245 -4.65 -22.01 -20.03
C PRO A 245 -5.70 -23.12 -19.85
N LEU A 246 -5.34 -24.18 -19.13
CA LEU A 246 -6.21 -25.33 -18.87
C LEU A 246 -7.06 -25.14 -17.62
N LEU A 247 -6.46 -24.63 -16.55
CA LEU A 247 -7.09 -24.55 -15.22
C LEU A 247 -7.84 -23.23 -14.97
N ALA A 248 -7.35 -22.14 -15.53
CA ALA A 248 -7.89 -20.80 -15.35
C ALA A 248 -7.64 -19.91 -16.59
N PRO A 249 -8.26 -20.20 -17.75
CA PRO A 249 -7.94 -19.55 -19.03
C PRO A 249 -8.07 -18.02 -18.96
N GLN A 250 -9.00 -17.50 -18.17
CA GLN A 250 -9.15 -16.05 -17.97
C GLN A 250 -7.95 -15.44 -17.22
N ALA A 251 -7.36 -16.17 -16.27
CA ALA A 251 -6.14 -15.73 -15.59
C ALA A 251 -4.95 -15.70 -16.56
N TYR A 252 -4.81 -16.71 -17.42
CA TYR A 252 -3.79 -16.74 -18.47
C TYR A 252 -3.92 -15.57 -19.44
N GLN A 253 -5.13 -15.33 -19.92
CA GLN A 253 -5.40 -14.20 -20.82
C GLN A 253 -4.93 -12.88 -20.19
N LYS A 254 -5.22 -12.68 -18.91
CA LYS A 254 -4.85 -11.45 -18.21
C LYS A 254 -3.36 -11.37 -17.86
N LEU A 255 -2.80 -12.43 -17.26
CA LEU A 255 -1.44 -12.43 -16.74
C LEU A 255 -0.38 -12.50 -17.86
N VAL A 256 -0.68 -13.20 -18.96
CA VAL A 256 0.29 -13.47 -20.03
C VAL A 256 -0.07 -12.71 -21.30
N VAL A 257 -1.20 -13.05 -21.95
CA VAL A 257 -1.51 -12.53 -23.29
C VAL A 257 -1.66 -11.01 -23.28
N ASN A 258 -2.54 -10.48 -22.43
CA ASN A 258 -2.74 -9.03 -22.33
C ASN A 258 -1.50 -8.30 -21.76
N PHE A 259 -0.68 -8.98 -20.96
CA PHE A 259 0.55 -8.38 -20.44
C PHE A 259 1.59 -8.21 -21.54
N ILE A 260 1.81 -9.23 -22.36
CA ILE A 260 2.74 -9.16 -23.50
C ILE A 260 2.27 -8.08 -24.48
N ALA A 261 0.99 -8.05 -24.82
CA ALA A 261 0.42 -7.03 -25.69
C ALA A 261 0.66 -5.61 -25.14
N HIS A 262 0.44 -5.39 -23.83
CA HIS A 262 0.69 -4.07 -23.20
C HIS A 262 2.19 -3.72 -23.10
N LEU A 263 3.10 -4.68 -23.08
CA LEU A 263 4.54 -4.38 -23.12
C LEU A 263 4.97 -3.93 -24.50
N HIS A 264 4.47 -4.52 -25.57
CA HIS A 264 4.79 -4.12 -26.96
C HIS A 264 4.21 -2.75 -27.34
N GLY A 265 3.03 -2.40 -26.83
CA GLY A 265 2.36 -1.12 -27.06
C GLY A 265 2.10 -0.38 -25.76
N PHE A 266 3.14 -0.15 -24.93
CA PHE A 266 2.93 0.45 -23.59
C PHE A 266 2.28 1.83 -23.67
N ALA A 267 2.69 2.67 -24.62
CA ALA A 267 2.16 4.02 -24.77
C ALA A 267 0.64 4.04 -25.04
N ASP A 268 0.13 3.04 -25.77
CA ASP A 268 -1.29 2.90 -26.11
C ASP A 268 -2.06 2.05 -25.10
N SER A 269 -1.36 1.48 -24.11
CA SER A 269 -2.02 0.74 -23.03
C SER A 269 -2.76 1.70 -22.09
N PRO A 270 -3.84 1.23 -21.39
CA PRO A 270 -4.58 2.08 -20.47
C PRO A 270 -3.71 2.75 -19.40
N TYR A 271 -2.67 2.08 -18.92
CA TYR A 271 -1.74 2.65 -17.95
C TYR A 271 -0.71 3.57 -18.59
N GLY A 272 -0.20 3.22 -19.79
CA GLY A 272 0.74 4.05 -20.53
C GLY A 272 0.16 5.42 -20.86
N MET A 273 -1.08 5.46 -21.35
CA MET A 273 -1.80 6.70 -21.61
C MET A 273 -1.89 7.60 -20.37
N LEU A 274 -2.25 7.03 -19.21
CA LEU A 274 -2.35 7.79 -17.96
C LEU A 274 -0.99 8.29 -17.47
N PHE A 275 0.07 7.48 -17.59
CA PHE A 275 1.43 7.81 -17.17
C PHE A 275 1.99 8.94 -18.04
N ILE A 276 1.83 8.83 -19.37
CA ILE A 276 2.30 9.85 -20.30
C ILE A 276 1.57 11.16 -20.05
N ARG A 277 0.25 11.13 -19.89
CA ARG A 277 -0.56 12.32 -19.63
C ARG A 277 -0.16 13.02 -18.33
N ALA A 278 0.04 12.25 -17.25
CA ALA A 278 0.56 12.80 -16.02
C ALA A 278 1.97 13.38 -16.20
N GLY A 279 2.82 12.73 -16.98
CA GLY A 279 4.15 13.24 -17.34
C GLY A 279 4.08 14.57 -18.08
N VAL A 280 3.17 14.73 -19.05
CA VAL A 280 2.94 16.00 -19.77
C VAL A 280 2.46 17.09 -18.81
N MET A 281 1.54 16.77 -17.89
CA MET A 281 1.09 17.72 -16.87
C MET A 281 2.24 18.22 -16.00
N ILE A 282 3.06 17.30 -15.49
CA ILE A 282 4.24 17.63 -14.67
C ILE A 282 5.24 18.47 -15.49
N TRP A 283 5.48 18.10 -16.73
CA TRP A 283 6.39 18.85 -17.60
C TRP A 283 5.93 20.28 -17.86
N ARG A 284 4.62 20.49 -18.05
CA ARG A 284 4.04 21.84 -18.27
C ARG A 284 3.92 22.67 -16.99
N HIS A 285 3.78 22.00 -15.83
CA HIS A 285 3.63 22.65 -14.54
C HIS A 285 4.69 22.12 -13.54
N PRO A 286 6.00 22.30 -13.82
CA PRO A 286 7.06 21.59 -13.09
C PRO A 286 7.22 22.03 -11.64
N TRP A 287 6.78 23.24 -11.28
CA TRP A 287 7.03 23.81 -9.95
C TRP A 287 5.85 23.68 -8.99
N LEU A 288 4.63 23.81 -9.47
CA LEU A 288 3.44 23.82 -8.64
C LEU A 288 2.46 22.69 -9.01
N GLY A 289 2.72 21.94 -10.10
CA GLY A 289 1.73 21.00 -10.58
C GLY A 289 0.41 21.68 -10.94
N LEU A 290 -0.70 20.99 -10.69
CA LEU A 290 -2.07 21.44 -10.93
C LEU A 290 -2.91 21.54 -9.64
N GLY A 291 -2.28 21.36 -8.49
CA GLY A 291 -2.94 21.33 -7.20
C GLY A 291 -3.63 19.99 -6.88
N PHE A 292 -4.27 19.94 -5.72
CA PHE A 292 -4.98 18.75 -5.23
C PHE A 292 -6.08 18.32 -6.22
N ASP A 293 -6.14 17.03 -6.51
CA ASP A 293 -7.06 16.44 -7.51
C ASP A 293 -6.89 16.99 -8.96
N GLY A 294 -5.79 17.71 -9.21
CA GLY A 294 -5.53 18.39 -10.49
C GLY A 294 -5.48 17.42 -11.68
N PHE A 295 -4.94 16.21 -11.50
CA PHE A 295 -4.95 15.19 -12.55
C PHE A 295 -6.36 14.88 -13.05
N ARG A 296 -7.30 14.66 -12.14
CA ARG A 296 -8.68 14.30 -12.46
C ARG A 296 -9.37 15.36 -13.31
N HIS A 297 -9.19 16.63 -12.95
CA HIS A 297 -9.83 17.75 -13.64
C HIS A 297 -9.16 18.07 -14.98
N ALA A 298 -7.84 17.96 -15.06
CA ALA A 298 -7.08 18.30 -16.25
C ALA A 298 -6.96 17.12 -17.25
N CYS A 299 -7.15 15.88 -16.82
CA CYS A 299 -6.99 14.71 -17.68
C CYS A 299 -7.81 14.77 -19.00
N PRO A 300 -9.06 15.26 -19.03
CA PRO A 300 -9.83 15.37 -20.25
C PRO A 300 -9.42 16.51 -21.18
N ASP A 301 -8.54 17.42 -20.73
CA ASP A 301 -8.14 18.59 -21.52
C ASP A 301 -7.21 18.18 -22.68
N PRO A 302 -7.56 18.49 -23.94
CA PRO A 302 -6.73 18.22 -25.11
C PRO A 302 -5.32 18.80 -25.01
N ALA A 303 -5.07 19.83 -24.22
CA ALA A 303 -3.76 20.38 -23.98
C ALA A 303 -2.75 19.36 -23.46
N TYR A 304 -3.20 18.28 -22.82
CA TYR A 304 -2.34 17.21 -22.26
C TYR A 304 -2.34 15.93 -23.09
N PHE A 305 -2.97 15.90 -24.27
CA PHE A 305 -3.02 14.73 -25.16
C PHE A 305 -1.78 14.57 -26.03
N HIS A 306 -0.80 15.42 -25.86
CA HIS A 306 0.47 15.34 -26.57
C HIS A 306 1.35 14.25 -25.98
N GLY A 307 2.23 13.69 -26.82
CA GLY A 307 3.25 12.76 -26.36
C GLY A 307 4.35 13.45 -25.55
N LEU A 308 5.36 12.65 -25.23
CA LEU A 308 6.62 13.10 -24.64
C LEU A 308 7.74 12.84 -25.65
N PRO A 309 7.99 13.72 -26.64
CA PRO A 309 8.92 13.49 -27.74
C PRO A 309 10.35 13.15 -27.26
N TRP A 310 10.75 13.76 -26.12
CA TRP A 310 12.06 13.51 -25.49
C TRP A 310 12.18 12.09 -24.86
N LEU A 311 11.06 11.38 -24.66
CA LEU A 311 11.02 9.95 -24.31
C LEU A 311 10.73 9.06 -25.53
N GLY A 312 10.72 9.61 -26.75
CA GLY A 312 10.37 8.87 -27.95
C GLY A 312 8.89 8.54 -28.10
N VAL A 313 8.02 9.16 -27.30
CA VAL A 313 6.56 8.96 -27.36
C VAL A 313 5.98 10.03 -28.28
N ALA A 314 5.45 9.60 -29.42
CA ALA A 314 4.89 10.48 -30.44
C ALA A 314 3.64 11.24 -29.98
N GLU A 315 3.40 12.42 -30.55
CA GLU A 315 2.18 13.18 -30.37
C GLU A 315 0.96 12.42 -30.93
N GLY A 316 -0.19 12.56 -30.28
CA GLY A 316 -1.48 12.08 -30.80
C GLY A 316 -1.82 10.60 -30.60
N THR A 317 -0.98 9.83 -29.91
CA THR A 317 -1.20 8.37 -29.68
C THR A 317 -2.10 8.05 -28.49
N HIS A 318 -2.90 8.99 -27.93
CA HIS A 318 -3.37 8.81 -26.54
C HIS A 318 -4.87 8.92 -26.32
N GLY A 319 -5.67 8.26 -27.12
CA GLY A 319 -7.06 7.89 -26.77
C GLY A 319 -8.03 9.01 -26.38
N GLY A 320 -7.67 10.28 -26.49
CA GLY A 320 -8.53 11.41 -26.15
C GLY A 320 -9.09 11.35 -24.70
N ALA A 321 -10.24 11.96 -24.47
CA ALA A 321 -10.88 11.98 -23.15
C ALA A 321 -11.28 10.58 -22.63
N ALA A 322 -11.51 9.63 -23.51
CA ALA A 322 -11.83 8.24 -23.15
C ALA A 322 -10.67 7.52 -22.43
N GLY A 323 -9.42 7.97 -22.59
CA GLY A 323 -8.25 7.45 -21.88
C GLY A 323 -8.09 7.98 -20.45
N CYS A 324 -9.02 8.78 -19.93
CA CYS A 324 -8.93 9.37 -18.59
C CYS A 324 -9.42 8.45 -17.48
N ASN A 325 -8.85 8.66 -16.31
CA ASN A 325 -9.25 8.04 -15.05
C ASN A 325 -9.21 9.10 -13.92
N LEU A 326 -9.68 8.71 -12.74
CA LEU A 326 -9.68 9.57 -11.55
C LEU A 326 -8.26 9.93 -11.07
N HIS A 327 -7.24 9.13 -11.44
CA HIS A 327 -5.85 9.29 -11.00
C HIS A 327 -4.90 8.56 -11.97
N PRO A 328 -3.60 8.90 -12.00
CA PRO A 328 -2.65 8.34 -12.96
C PRO A 328 -2.18 6.92 -12.64
N HIS A 329 -2.77 6.22 -11.68
CA HIS A 329 -2.39 4.88 -11.24
C HIS A 329 -0.91 4.71 -10.81
N ASN A 330 -0.26 5.79 -10.40
CA ASN A 330 1.09 5.79 -9.84
C ASN A 330 1.21 6.91 -8.80
N TYR A 331 1.77 6.61 -7.63
CA TYR A 331 1.83 7.57 -6.52
C TYR A 331 2.75 8.76 -6.83
N TYR A 332 3.89 8.52 -7.49
CA TYR A 332 4.85 9.58 -7.84
C TYR A 332 4.27 10.53 -8.88
N LEU A 333 3.60 9.97 -9.88
CA LEU A 333 2.90 10.77 -10.89
C LEU A 333 1.72 11.53 -10.27
N LEU A 334 0.98 10.91 -9.35
CA LEU A 334 -0.12 11.59 -8.66
C LEU A 334 0.38 12.80 -7.86
N ILE A 335 1.44 12.61 -7.06
CA ILE A 335 2.06 13.70 -6.29
C ILE A 335 2.64 14.76 -7.23
N GLY A 336 3.30 14.34 -8.30
CA GLY A 336 3.86 15.27 -9.29
C GLY A 336 2.81 16.11 -10.00
N THR A 337 1.64 15.56 -10.29
CA THR A 337 0.53 16.36 -10.83
C THR A 337 -0.08 17.31 -9.79
N MET A 338 0.10 17.06 -8.49
CA MET A 338 -0.43 17.92 -7.42
C MET A 338 0.50 19.09 -7.07
N GLY A 339 1.83 18.86 -6.99
CA GLY A 339 2.79 19.87 -6.52
C GLY A 339 4.07 19.94 -7.36
N GLY A 340 4.09 19.38 -8.58
CA GLY A 340 5.24 19.41 -9.46
C GLY A 340 6.42 18.57 -9.00
N LEU A 341 7.62 18.93 -9.49
CA LEU A 341 8.89 18.27 -9.15
C LEU A 341 9.29 18.43 -7.68
N PRO A 342 9.04 19.58 -7.00
CA PRO A 342 9.29 19.71 -5.58
C PRO A 342 8.52 18.69 -4.76
N ALA A 343 7.22 18.48 -5.04
CA ALA A 343 6.40 17.47 -4.36
C ALA A 343 6.92 16.04 -4.61
N ILE A 344 7.38 15.71 -5.82
CA ILE A 344 8.02 14.41 -6.09
C ILE A 344 9.27 14.23 -5.24
N GLY A 345 10.15 15.24 -5.18
CA GLY A 345 11.37 15.19 -4.37
C GLY A 345 11.06 15.00 -2.87
N LEU A 346 10.10 15.74 -2.33
CA LEU A 346 9.64 15.62 -0.94
C LEU A 346 9.00 14.25 -0.69
N TYR A 347 8.22 13.73 -1.62
CA TYR A 347 7.61 12.40 -1.47
C TYR A 347 8.65 11.27 -1.49
N VAL A 348 9.64 11.34 -2.37
CA VAL A 348 10.79 10.41 -2.37
C VAL A 348 11.53 10.48 -1.05
N ALA A 349 11.85 11.69 -0.56
CA ALA A 349 12.51 11.88 0.72
C ALA A 349 11.68 11.29 1.88
N LEU A 350 10.35 11.48 1.86
CA LEU A 350 9.44 10.92 2.85
C LEU A 350 9.47 9.39 2.86
N VAL A 351 9.36 8.76 1.70
CA VAL A 351 9.44 7.30 1.55
C VAL A 351 10.79 6.78 2.07
N LEU A 352 11.89 7.44 1.72
CA LEU A 352 13.23 7.07 2.20
C LEU A 352 13.35 7.22 3.72
N CYS A 353 12.78 8.27 4.32
CA CYS A 353 12.72 8.43 5.78
C CYS A 353 11.94 7.29 6.44
N TRP A 354 10.77 6.90 5.92
CA TRP A 354 9.99 5.80 6.45
C TRP A 354 10.73 4.46 6.34
N LEU A 355 11.32 4.16 5.18
CA LEU A 355 12.10 2.93 4.99
C LEU A 355 13.33 2.91 5.90
N ARG A 356 14.05 4.03 6.06
CA ARG A 356 15.18 4.14 6.99
C ARG A 356 14.75 3.79 8.42
N VAL A 357 13.64 4.34 8.91
CA VAL A 357 13.14 4.05 10.25
C VAL A 357 12.71 2.58 10.37
N ALA A 358 11.98 2.04 9.39
CA ALA A 358 11.54 0.64 9.39
C ALA A 358 12.72 -0.34 9.40
N CYS A 359 13.80 -0.03 8.69
CA CYS A 359 14.99 -0.86 8.54
C CYS A 359 16.04 -0.64 9.64
N THR A 360 15.86 0.34 10.56
CA THR A 360 16.84 0.60 11.63
C THR A 360 17.01 -0.62 12.53
N ASP A 361 18.27 -1.05 12.73
CA ASP A 361 18.65 -2.21 13.56
C ASP A 361 17.84 -3.48 13.20
N LEU A 362 17.53 -3.67 11.92
CA LEU A 362 16.77 -4.81 11.42
C LEU A 362 17.64 -6.05 11.32
N SER A 363 17.26 -7.12 12.00
CA SER A 363 17.88 -8.44 11.86
C SER A 363 16.90 -9.38 11.14
N PRO A 364 17.10 -9.70 9.85
CA PRO A 364 16.15 -10.48 9.06
C PRO A 364 15.78 -11.84 9.66
N ALA A 365 16.75 -12.54 10.22
CA ALA A 365 16.54 -13.86 10.82
C ALA A 365 15.93 -13.81 12.22
N ARG A 366 16.15 -12.73 12.99
CA ARG A 366 15.64 -12.59 14.37
C ARG A 366 14.25 -11.96 14.41
N ASP A 367 13.99 -11.03 13.48
CA ASP A 367 12.75 -10.22 13.46
C ASP A 367 12.01 -10.37 12.13
N PRO A 368 11.54 -11.59 11.75
CA PRO A 368 10.89 -11.82 10.46
C PRO A 368 9.62 -10.93 10.27
N GLY A 369 8.89 -10.63 11.35
CA GLY A 369 7.73 -9.75 11.29
C GLY A 369 8.09 -8.31 10.92
N ARG A 370 9.13 -7.74 11.55
CA ARG A 370 9.61 -6.39 11.21
C ARG A 370 10.18 -6.34 9.80
N MET A 371 10.93 -7.37 9.42
CA MET A 371 11.47 -7.47 8.06
C MET A 371 10.34 -7.46 7.04
N MET A 372 9.29 -8.24 7.24
CA MET A 372 8.19 -8.30 6.29
C MET A 372 7.36 -7.01 6.26
N LEU A 373 7.23 -6.30 7.38
CA LEU A 373 6.64 -4.95 7.40
C LEU A 373 7.48 -3.96 6.57
N ALA A 374 8.81 -3.97 6.72
CA ALA A 374 9.70 -3.12 5.94
C ALA A 374 9.65 -3.46 4.43
N ILE A 375 9.64 -4.76 4.09
CA ILE A 375 9.47 -5.23 2.71
C ILE A 375 8.10 -4.81 2.17
N THR A 376 7.03 -4.95 2.94
CA THR A 376 5.68 -4.51 2.52
C THR A 376 5.68 -3.01 2.20
N CYS A 377 6.25 -2.17 3.06
CA CYS A 377 6.40 -0.75 2.79
C CYS A 377 7.24 -0.48 1.52
N PHE A 378 8.38 -1.16 1.37
CA PHE A 378 9.22 -1.02 0.17
C PHE A 378 8.45 -1.35 -1.12
N LEU A 379 7.70 -2.46 -1.13
CA LEU A 379 6.96 -2.91 -2.30
C LEU A 379 5.78 -1.98 -2.64
N VAL A 380 5.07 -1.49 -1.62
CA VAL A 380 3.94 -0.58 -1.83
C VAL A 380 4.39 0.77 -2.39
N PHE A 381 5.60 1.21 -2.07
CA PHE A 381 6.21 2.43 -2.60
C PHE A 381 7.10 2.21 -3.82
N TRP A 382 7.10 1.00 -4.40
CA TRP A 382 7.90 0.73 -5.59
C TRP A 382 7.51 1.68 -6.73
N PRO A 383 8.46 2.44 -7.32
CA PRO A 383 8.12 3.51 -8.26
C PRO A 383 7.52 3.01 -9.58
N ILE A 384 7.95 1.81 -10.01
CA ILE A 384 7.47 1.20 -11.27
C ILE A 384 6.30 0.27 -10.93
N GLN A 385 5.15 0.85 -10.66
CA GLN A 385 3.92 0.09 -10.37
C GLN A 385 2.68 0.81 -10.87
N SER A 386 1.62 0.03 -11.06
CA SER A 386 0.27 0.50 -11.22
C SER A 386 -0.48 0.34 -9.88
N SER A 387 -0.94 1.44 -9.32
CA SER A 387 -1.63 1.47 -8.02
C SER A 387 -2.85 2.38 -8.05
N SER A 388 -3.83 2.14 -7.21
CA SER A 388 -4.93 3.10 -6.97
C SER A 388 -4.41 4.33 -6.21
N SER A 389 -5.22 5.40 -6.18
CA SER A 389 -4.86 6.60 -5.41
C SER A 389 -4.69 6.28 -3.93
N PHE A 390 -3.59 6.75 -3.32
CA PHE A 390 -3.38 6.69 -1.87
C PHE A 390 -4.15 7.79 -1.10
N LEU A 391 -4.92 8.61 -1.81
CA LEU A 391 -5.80 9.62 -1.21
C LEU A 391 -7.22 9.10 -0.98
N THR A 392 -7.52 7.89 -1.45
CA THR A 392 -8.85 7.28 -1.37
C THR A 392 -8.81 5.88 -0.76
N GLN A 393 -9.91 5.49 -0.09
CA GLN A 393 -10.06 4.15 0.45
C GLN A 393 -10.30 3.10 -0.66
N PRO A 394 -9.84 1.88 -0.48
CA PRO A 394 -9.13 1.32 0.69
C PRO A 394 -7.61 1.53 0.67
N THR A 395 -7.05 2.09 -0.42
CA THR A 395 -5.60 2.18 -0.61
C THR A 395 -4.93 3.03 0.47
N ALA A 396 -5.52 4.19 0.81
CA ALA A 396 -5.03 5.04 1.90
C ALA A 396 -4.93 4.27 3.22
N GLY A 397 -5.99 3.57 3.60
CA GLY A 397 -6.03 2.81 4.84
C GLY A 397 -4.96 1.72 4.89
N TRP A 398 -4.85 0.89 3.86
CA TRP A 398 -3.82 -0.15 3.81
C TRP A 398 -2.40 0.43 3.91
N LEU A 399 -2.12 1.46 3.13
CA LEU A 399 -0.80 2.07 3.04
C LEU A 399 -0.37 2.72 4.36
N PHE A 400 -1.19 3.61 4.90
CA PHE A 400 -0.84 4.34 6.12
C PHE A 400 -0.88 3.46 7.37
N MET A 401 -1.71 2.40 7.40
CA MET A 401 -1.66 1.35 8.42
C MET A 401 -0.32 0.60 8.37
N ALA A 402 0.13 0.17 7.18
CA ALA A 402 1.39 -0.56 7.04
C ALA A 402 2.58 0.29 7.47
N VAL A 403 2.62 1.56 7.03
CA VAL A 403 3.66 2.51 7.44
C VAL A 403 3.65 2.72 8.95
N GLY A 404 2.51 3.09 9.53
CA GLY A 404 2.41 3.33 10.97
C GLY A 404 2.81 2.11 11.80
N TRP A 405 2.43 0.91 11.35
CA TRP A 405 2.83 -0.34 12.01
C TRP A 405 4.34 -0.61 11.88
N ALA A 406 4.92 -0.43 10.69
CA ALA A 406 6.36 -0.61 10.48
C ALA A 406 7.18 0.36 11.34
N LEU A 407 6.79 1.62 11.41
CA LEU A 407 7.44 2.64 12.23
C LEU A 407 7.31 2.32 13.73
N ALA A 408 6.12 1.91 14.19
CA ALA A 408 5.86 1.54 15.58
C ALA A 408 6.66 0.31 16.03
N ALA A 409 6.93 -0.62 15.11
CA ALA A 409 7.73 -1.82 15.39
C ALA A 409 9.23 -1.54 15.41
N SER A 410 9.68 -0.36 14.97
CA SER A 410 11.10 0.03 14.94
C SER A 410 11.63 0.39 16.33
N PRO A 411 12.90 0.07 16.65
CA PRO A 411 13.55 0.49 17.91
C PRO A 411 13.70 2.00 18.05
N VAL A 412 13.60 2.76 16.96
CA VAL A 412 13.58 4.22 16.98
C VAL A 412 12.42 4.73 17.83
N THR A 413 11.24 4.14 17.70
CA THR A 413 10.05 4.50 18.48
C THR A 413 10.24 4.26 19.97
N ASN A 414 10.88 3.16 20.37
CA ASN A 414 11.18 2.87 21.78
C ASN A 414 12.16 3.90 22.38
N ARG A 415 13.11 4.42 21.58
CA ARG A 415 14.04 5.49 22.02
C ARG A 415 13.31 6.81 22.22
N LEU A 416 12.38 7.16 21.32
CA LEU A 416 11.57 8.38 21.47
C LEU A 416 10.75 8.37 22.76
N GLN A 417 10.13 7.24 23.11
CA GLN A 417 9.35 7.10 24.35
C GLN A 417 10.19 7.26 25.62
N ARG A 418 11.44 6.76 25.61
CA ARG A 418 12.34 6.91 26.78
C ARG A 418 12.76 8.36 27.01
N VAL A 419 12.99 9.10 25.94
CA VAL A 419 13.35 10.53 26.02
C VAL A 419 12.18 11.37 26.52
N GLY A 420 10.93 11.07 26.08
CA GLY A 420 9.73 11.76 26.55
C GLY A 420 9.32 11.44 28.00
N ALA A 421 9.75 10.29 28.54
CA ALA A 421 9.45 9.89 29.92
C ALA A 421 10.49 10.43 30.92
N GLY A 422 11.62 10.99 30.50
CA GLY A 422 12.71 11.49 31.32
C GLY A 422 12.82 13.02 31.39
N GLY A 423 11.95 13.76 30.74
CA GLY A 423 11.81 15.21 30.78
C GLY A 423 10.46 15.61 31.38
#